data_e87a9ab906ce6a938e98507b94663f23
#
_entry.id   e87a9ab906ce6a938e98507b94663f23
#
_cell.length_a   1.000
_cell.length_b   1.000
_cell.length_c   1.000
_cell.angle_alpha   90.00
_cell.angle_beta   90.00
_cell.angle_gamma   90.00
#
_symmetry.space_group_name_H-M   'P 1'
#
loop_
_entity.id
_entity.type
_entity.pdbx_description
1 polymer ?
#
loop_
_entity_poly.entity_id
_entity_poly.type
_entity_poly.pdbx_seq_one_letter_code
_entity_poly.pdbx_strand_id
1 'polypeptide(L)'
;DDPAYAFNDAYAQSPWDRSQTNGFRCIKEVETSRVDPALEATIELPFRDFRSEPRVSDEAFAQYLTQFRYDATPLHAEIEERLEEEDYIRERISFDAAYGGERMTAYLFLPKHGTPPYQTVVMFPGSGAIHTRSSADVAPGRGSFAPKGGRALLLPVYKSTYERGDGLVSDYPDTSNNWKDHILMWGKDFRRSLDYVETREDLDADRIAYLGLRWGSALAPFMIAIEPRVK
;
A
#
# COMPACT_ATOMS: atom_id res chain seq x y z
N ASP A 1 10.77 12.72 -22.80
CA ASP A 1 11.10 13.31 -21.48
C ASP A 1 9.82 13.32 -20.67
N ASP A 2 9.85 12.68 -19.49
CA ASP A 2 8.72 12.63 -18.60
C ASP A 2 8.63 13.96 -17.84
N PRO A 3 7.57 14.77 -18.02
CA PRO A 3 7.39 16.02 -17.30
C PRO A 3 7.37 15.83 -15.76
N ALA A 4 6.98 14.67 -15.27
CA ALA A 4 6.96 14.36 -13.84
C ALA A 4 8.38 14.32 -13.24
N TYR A 5 9.41 14.02 -14.04
CA TYR A 5 10.79 13.99 -13.57
C TYR A 5 11.31 15.38 -13.17
N ALA A 6 10.89 16.44 -13.88
CA ALA A 6 11.32 17.81 -13.61
C ALA A 6 10.79 18.36 -12.27
N PHE A 7 9.73 17.77 -11.73
CA PHE A 7 9.01 18.22 -10.54
C PHE A 7 8.86 17.13 -9.48
N ASN A 8 9.85 16.27 -9.36
CA ASN A 8 9.81 15.21 -8.36
C ASN A 8 10.06 15.78 -6.95
N ASP A 9 9.02 16.25 -6.29
CA ASP A 9 9.04 16.80 -4.93
C ASP A 9 9.55 15.81 -3.87
N ALA A 10 9.65 14.53 -4.20
CA ALA A 10 10.17 13.52 -3.26
C ALA A 10 11.63 13.80 -2.84
N TYR A 11 12.35 14.57 -3.64
CA TYR A 11 13.73 14.98 -3.36
C TYR A 11 13.84 16.45 -2.93
N ALA A 12 12.72 17.15 -2.83
CA ALA A 12 12.73 18.54 -2.38
C ALA A 12 13.22 18.61 -0.92
N GLN A 13 14.18 19.47 -0.69
CA GLN A 13 14.70 19.76 0.65
C GLN A 13 14.06 21.04 1.18
N SER A 14 14.20 21.27 2.50
CA SER A 14 13.78 22.53 3.07
C SER A 14 14.41 23.72 2.32
N PRO A 15 13.67 24.81 2.03
CA PRO A 15 14.23 26.02 1.45
C PRO A 15 15.40 26.62 2.25
N TRP A 16 15.53 26.23 3.51
CA TRP A 16 16.58 26.65 4.43
C TRP A 16 17.74 25.67 4.55
N ASP A 17 17.68 24.55 3.83
CA ASP A 17 18.78 23.57 3.83
C ASP A 17 20.01 24.20 3.16
N ARG A 18 21.13 24.20 3.89
CA ARG A 18 22.45 24.72 3.46
C ARG A 18 23.48 23.62 3.31
N SER A 19 23.03 22.35 3.21
CA SER A 19 23.96 21.22 3.05
C SER A 19 24.76 21.34 1.76
N GLN A 20 25.94 20.72 1.75
CA GLN A 20 26.83 20.70 0.57
C GLN A 20 26.25 19.90 -0.61
N THR A 21 25.20 19.11 -0.36
CA THR A 21 24.51 18.31 -1.38
C THR A 21 23.45 19.10 -2.12
N ASN A 22 23.05 20.28 -1.61
CA ASN A 22 22.12 21.18 -2.27
C ASN A 22 22.85 22.12 -3.21
N GLY A 23 22.34 22.19 -4.41
CA GLY A 23 22.85 23.09 -5.43
C GLY A 23 21.73 23.67 -6.27
N PHE A 24 22.06 24.70 -7.02
CA PHE A 24 21.16 25.27 -8.03
C PHE A 24 21.95 25.48 -9.32
N ARG A 25 21.24 25.44 -10.43
CA ARG A 25 21.79 25.81 -11.72
C ARG A 25 21.24 27.16 -12.14
N CYS A 26 22.13 28.07 -12.49
CA CYS A 26 21.75 29.29 -13.18
C CYS A 26 21.95 29.09 -14.68
N ILE A 27 21.03 29.58 -15.48
CA ILE A 27 21.19 29.75 -16.91
C ILE A 27 21.39 31.25 -17.17
N LYS A 28 22.26 31.55 -18.13
CA LYS A 28 22.39 32.90 -18.69
C LYS A 28 21.91 32.84 -20.12
N GLU A 29 20.86 33.57 -20.39
CA GLU A 29 20.37 33.72 -21.74
C GLU A 29 21.36 34.59 -22.53
N VAL A 30 21.76 34.09 -23.68
CA VAL A 30 22.73 34.80 -24.57
C VAL A 30 21.99 35.82 -25.41
N GLU A 31 20.75 35.54 -25.80
CA GLU A 31 19.86 36.44 -26.54
C GLU A 31 18.43 36.27 -26.04
N THR A 32 17.89 37.30 -25.37
CA THR A 32 16.52 37.28 -24.82
C THR A 32 15.45 37.22 -25.92
N SER A 33 15.76 37.59 -27.16
CA SER A 33 14.82 37.48 -28.28
C SER A 33 14.55 36.05 -28.77
N ARG A 34 15.28 35.07 -28.25
CA ARG A 34 15.14 33.64 -28.59
C ARG A 34 14.50 32.81 -27.50
N VAL A 35 14.17 33.41 -26.37
CA VAL A 35 13.44 32.65 -25.30
C VAL A 35 12.05 32.35 -25.80
N ASP A 36 11.74 31.05 -25.84
CA ASP A 36 10.41 30.62 -26.16
C ASP A 36 9.44 31.11 -25.05
N PRO A 37 8.41 31.90 -25.38
CA PRO A 37 7.44 32.33 -24.39
C PRO A 37 6.80 31.19 -23.58
N ALA A 38 6.79 29.98 -24.13
CA ALA A 38 6.32 28.79 -23.41
C ALA A 38 7.17 28.46 -22.17
N LEU A 39 8.45 28.90 -22.12
CA LEU A 39 9.32 28.69 -20.94
C LEU A 39 9.01 29.64 -19.79
N GLU A 40 8.34 30.76 -20.10
CA GLU A 40 7.88 31.76 -19.10
C GLU A 40 6.42 31.57 -18.71
N ALA A 41 5.71 30.70 -19.44
CA ALA A 41 4.31 30.43 -19.17
C ALA A 41 4.16 29.69 -17.82
N THR A 42 3.15 30.06 -17.07
CA THR A 42 2.76 29.32 -15.85
C THR A 42 2.37 27.91 -16.23
N ILE A 43 2.98 26.92 -15.60
CA ILE A 43 2.60 25.53 -15.79
C ILE A 43 1.23 25.32 -15.11
N GLU A 44 0.22 25.12 -15.92
CA GLU A 44 -1.07 24.70 -15.43
C GLU A 44 -1.06 23.17 -15.26
N LEU A 45 -0.97 22.71 -14.03
CA LEU A 45 -1.13 21.28 -13.73
C LEU A 45 -2.59 20.92 -13.95
N PRO A 46 -2.88 19.86 -14.74
CA PRO A 46 -4.23 19.36 -14.91
C PRO A 46 -4.71 18.82 -13.55
N PHE A 47 -5.41 19.63 -12.80
CA PHE A 47 -5.94 19.26 -11.50
C PHE A 47 -7.30 18.58 -11.70
N ARG A 48 -7.39 17.30 -11.33
CA ARG A 48 -8.63 16.56 -11.35
C ARG A 48 -9.42 16.86 -10.07
N ASP A 49 -10.54 17.56 -10.20
CA ASP A 49 -11.45 17.78 -9.08
C ASP A 49 -12.41 16.60 -8.90
N PHE A 50 -12.00 15.63 -8.11
CA PHE A 50 -12.81 14.46 -7.79
C PHE A 50 -14.15 14.75 -7.12
N ARG A 51 -14.34 15.97 -6.56
CA ARG A 51 -15.60 16.35 -5.91
C ARG A 51 -16.67 16.75 -6.90
N SER A 52 -16.25 17.27 -8.05
CA SER A 52 -17.14 17.68 -9.13
C SER A 52 -17.48 16.55 -10.09
N GLU A 53 -16.76 15.41 -10.02
CA GLU A 53 -17.00 14.28 -10.89
C GLU A 53 -18.31 13.53 -10.55
N PRO A 54 -19.09 13.12 -11.55
CA PRO A 54 -20.27 12.31 -11.31
C PRO A 54 -19.87 10.97 -10.69
N ARG A 55 -20.56 10.59 -9.62
CA ARG A 55 -20.37 9.27 -9.02
C ARG A 55 -20.86 8.18 -9.97
N VAL A 56 -20.14 7.07 -9.98
CA VAL A 56 -20.60 5.82 -10.58
C VAL A 56 -21.91 5.39 -9.89
N SER A 57 -22.87 4.86 -10.64
CA SER A 57 -24.10 4.32 -10.03
C SER A 57 -23.82 3.11 -9.15
N ASP A 58 -24.67 2.87 -8.15
CA ASP A 58 -24.52 1.74 -7.24
C ASP A 58 -24.56 0.39 -7.99
N GLU A 59 -25.35 0.30 -9.05
CA GLU A 59 -25.44 -0.90 -9.90
C GLU A 59 -24.12 -1.12 -10.67
N ALA A 60 -23.52 -0.08 -11.24
CA ALA A 60 -22.25 -0.19 -11.93
C ALA A 60 -21.12 -0.53 -10.94
N PHE A 61 -21.11 0.10 -9.75
CA PHE A 61 -20.14 -0.22 -8.71
C PHE A 61 -20.29 -1.68 -8.24
N ALA A 62 -21.52 -2.17 -8.05
CA ALA A 62 -21.77 -3.56 -7.68
C ALA A 62 -21.22 -4.55 -8.73
N GLN A 63 -21.27 -4.21 -10.03
CA GLN A 63 -20.66 -5.04 -11.09
C GLN A 63 -19.14 -5.09 -10.94
N TYR A 64 -18.46 -3.97 -10.66
CA TYR A 64 -17.03 -3.98 -10.40
C TYR A 64 -16.67 -4.84 -9.18
N LEU A 65 -17.45 -4.76 -8.11
CA LEU A 65 -17.23 -5.56 -6.89
C LEU A 65 -17.31 -7.07 -7.15
N THR A 66 -18.05 -7.53 -8.17
CA THR A 66 -18.13 -8.96 -8.50
C THR A 66 -16.75 -9.56 -8.82
N GLN A 67 -15.84 -8.77 -9.40
CA GLN A 67 -14.49 -9.22 -9.77
C GLN A 67 -13.62 -9.54 -8.55
N PHE A 68 -13.94 -8.96 -7.38
CA PHE A 68 -13.24 -9.19 -6.12
C PHE A 68 -13.88 -10.28 -5.26
N ARG A 69 -14.94 -10.93 -5.76
CA ARG A 69 -15.55 -12.08 -5.06
C ARG A 69 -14.63 -13.28 -5.14
N TYR A 70 -14.69 -14.09 -4.11
CA TYR A 70 -14.07 -15.40 -4.02
C TYR A 70 -14.90 -16.28 -3.08
N ASP A 71 -14.70 -17.59 -3.16
CA ASP A 71 -15.36 -18.54 -2.28
C ASP A 71 -14.76 -18.48 -0.87
N ALA A 72 -15.60 -18.51 0.13
CA ALA A 72 -15.21 -18.55 1.55
C ALA A 72 -14.68 -19.95 1.91
N THR A 73 -13.52 -20.32 1.33
CA THR A 73 -12.85 -21.57 1.67
C THR A 73 -12.10 -21.47 3.00
N PRO A 74 -11.82 -22.58 3.69
CA PRO A 74 -10.99 -22.57 4.88
C PRO A 74 -9.66 -21.88 4.62
N LEU A 75 -9.16 -21.16 5.63
CA LEU A 75 -7.87 -20.44 5.53
C LEU A 75 -6.67 -21.36 5.66
N HIS A 76 -6.85 -22.52 6.33
CA HIS A 76 -5.73 -23.37 6.74
C HIS A 76 -4.58 -22.55 7.31
N ALA A 77 -4.93 -21.61 8.21
CA ALA A 77 -3.98 -20.67 8.77
C ALA A 77 -3.06 -21.36 9.77
N GLU A 78 -1.77 -21.03 9.68
CA GLU A 78 -0.72 -21.56 10.54
C GLU A 78 0.16 -20.42 11.05
N ILE A 79 0.53 -20.46 12.32
CA ILE A 79 1.58 -19.60 12.88
C ILE A 79 2.89 -20.39 12.70
N GLU A 80 3.71 -19.95 11.76
CA GLU A 80 4.97 -20.62 11.42
C GLU A 80 6.11 -20.23 12.35
N GLU A 81 6.10 -19.00 12.85
CA GLU A 81 7.10 -18.45 13.74
C GLU A 81 6.50 -17.45 14.71
N ARG A 82 7.00 -17.43 15.94
CA ARG A 82 6.62 -16.44 16.93
C ARG A 82 7.88 -15.96 17.67
N LEU A 83 8.17 -14.66 17.55
CA LEU A 83 9.34 -14.02 18.16
C LEU A 83 8.89 -12.91 19.10
N GLU A 84 9.53 -12.83 20.24
CA GLU A 84 9.34 -11.73 21.18
C GLU A 84 10.36 -10.63 20.93
N GLU A 85 9.87 -9.44 20.60
CA GLU A 85 10.66 -8.24 20.44
C GLU A 85 10.41 -7.29 21.64
N GLU A 86 11.12 -6.17 21.71
CA GLU A 86 11.01 -5.23 22.83
C GLU A 86 9.57 -4.69 22.98
N ASP A 87 8.98 -4.18 21.92
CA ASP A 87 7.69 -3.49 21.94
C ASP A 87 6.49 -4.37 21.51
N TYR A 88 6.74 -5.52 20.88
CA TYR A 88 5.69 -6.35 20.27
C TYR A 88 6.09 -7.83 20.22
N ILE A 89 5.11 -8.68 19.95
CA ILE A 89 5.32 -10.06 19.55
C ILE A 89 5.12 -10.12 18.03
N ARG A 90 6.09 -10.63 17.29
CA ARG A 90 6.00 -10.85 15.85
C ARG A 90 5.58 -12.29 15.59
N GLU A 91 4.48 -12.47 14.88
CA GLU A 91 4.07 -13.75 14.34
C GLU A 91 4.25 -13.73 12.82
N ARG A 92 4.95 -14.73 12.27
CA ARG A 92 4.89 -15.05 10.85
C ARG A 92 3.80 -16.08 10.66
N ILE A 93 2.82 -15.74 9.85
CA ILE A 93 1.65 -16.56 9.60
C ILE A 93 1.55 -16.89 8.12
N SER A 94 0.98 -18.05 7.81
CA SER A 94 0.61 -18.38 6.44
C SER A 94 -0.82 -18.86 6.36
N PHE A 95 -1.49 -18.59 5.25
CA PHE A 95 -2.84 -19.04 4.97
C PHE A 95 -3.11 -19.09 3.47
N ASP A 96 -4.20 -19.77 3.08
CA ASP A 96 -4.56 -19.92 1.69
C ASP A 96 -5.05 -18.61 1.09
N ALA A 97 -4.46 -18.23 -0.04
CA ALA A 97 -4.94 -17.11 -0.85
C ALA A 97 -6.32 -17.42 -1.44
N ALA A 98 -7.03 -16.38 -1.88
CA ALA A 98 -8.36 -16.52 -2.48
C ALA A 98 -8.34 -17.00 -3.95
N TYR A 99 -7.17 -17.33 -4.50
CA TYR A 99 -6.99 -17.69 -5.90
C TYR A 99 -5.76 -18.59 -6.10
N GLY A 100 -5.74 -19.29 -7.23
CA GLY A 100 -4.56 -20.00 -7.74
C GLY A 100 -4.07 -21.20 -6.92
N GLY A 101 -4.75 -21.58 -5.85
CA GLY A 101 -4.24 -22.59 -4.90
C GLY A 101 -2.92 -22.15 -4.23
N GLU A 102 -2.66 -20.84 -4.18
CA GLU A 102 -1.46 -20.26 -3.57
C GLU A 102 -1.62 -20.12 -2.05
N ARG A 103 -0.51 -20.19 -1.35
CA ARG A 103 -0.44 -19.73 0.04
C ARG A 103 0.15 -18.33 0.08
N MET A 104 -0.32 -17.53 1.02
CA MET A 104 0.23 -16.22 1.31
C MET A 104 0.79 -16.17 2.73
N THR A 105 1.88 -15.43 2.88
CA THR A 105 2.49 -15.12 4.17
C THR A 105 1.97 -13.77 4.65
N ALA A 106 1.87 -13.58 5.95
CA ALA A 106 1.69 -12.29 6.57
C ALA A 106 2.48 -12.19 7.88
N TYR A 107 2.77 -10.98 8.31
CA TYR A 107 3.40 -10.70 9.60
C TYR A 107 2.41 -9.97 10.48
N LEU A 108 2.12 -10.55 11.64
CA LEU A 108 1.30 -9.94 12.67
C LEU A 108 2.19 -9.47 13.81
N PHE A 109 2.11 -8.18 14.09
CA PHE A 109 2.80 -7.54 15.21
C PHE A 109 1.78 -7.23 16.30
N LEU A 110 1.78 -8.06 17.34
CA LEU A 110 0.88 -7.92 18.49
C LEU A 110 1.53 -6.99 19.54
N PRO A 111 0.80 -6.00 20.06
CA PRO A 111 1.35 -5.13 21.09
C PRO A 111 1.61 -5.91 22.38
N LYS A 112 2.67 -5.55 23.10
CA LYS A 112 2.90 -6.04 24.47
C LYS A 112 2.13 -5.24 25.53
N HIS A 113 1.49 -4.14 25.10
CA HIS A 113 0.69 -3.26 25.95
C HIS A 113 -0.76 -3.23 25.48
N GLY A 114 -1.66 -2.98 26.42
CA GLY A 114 -3.10 -2.95 26.14
C GLY A 114 -3.77 -4.26 26.46
N THR A 115 -5.05 -4.35 26.11
CA THR A 115 -5.91 -5.51 26.41
C THR A 115 -6.57 -5.98 25.13
N PRO A 116 -6.49 -7.27 24.79
CA PRO A 116 -7.22 -7.83 23.65
C PRO A 116 -8.74 -7.77 23.89
N PRO A 117 -9.56 -7.78 22.81
CA PRO A 117 -9.14 -7.84 21.42
C PRO A 117 -8.57 -6.51 20.92
N TYR A 118 -7.44 -6.57 20.19
CA TYR A 118 -6.75 -5.40 19.69
C TYR A 118 -7.35 -4.86 18.40
N GLN A 119 -7.51 -3.54 18.31
CA GLN A 119 -7.74 -2.88 17.01
C GLN A 119 -6.62 -3.23 16.06
N THR A 120 -6.95 -3.52 14.81
CA THR A 120 -5.97 -4.00 13.83
C THR A 120 -5.76 -2.98 12.72
N VAL A 121 -4.50 -2.65 12.47
CA VAL A 121 -4.09 -1.86 11.30
C VAL A 121 -3.54 -2.82 10.26
N VAL A 122 -4.14 -2.87 9.07
CA VAL A 122 -3.65 -3.69 7.95
C VAL A 122 -2.85 -2.81 7.01
N MET A 123 -1.58 -3.16 6.81
CA MET A 123 -0.64 -2.33 6.07
C MET A 123 -0.41 -2.83 4.66
N PHE A 124 -0.47 -1.91 3.67
CA PHE A 124 0.01 -2.15 2.32
C PHE A 124 1.37 -1.46 2.14
N PRO A 125 2.43 -2.18 1.69
CA PRO A 125 3.79 -1.64 1.62
C PRO A 125 3.98 -0.64 0.49
N GLY A 126 5.12 0.04 0.50
CA GLY A 126 5.61 0.82 -0.65
C GLY A 126 6.17 -0.08 -1.75
N SER A 127 6.37 0.50 -2.94
CA SER A 127 6.84 -0.22 -4.15
C SER A 127 8.21 -0.88 -4.01
N GLY A 128 9.03 -0.50 -3.03
CA GLY A 128 10.26 -1.22 -2.70
C GLY A 128 10.06 -2.71 -2.46
N ALA A 129 8.85 -3.12 -2.01
CA ALA A 129 8.50 -4.52 -1.80
C ALA A 129 8.46 -5.34 -3.10
N ILE A 130 8.25 -4.72 -4.27
CA ILE A 130 8.32 -5.37 -5.60
C ILE A 130 9.75 -5.85 -5.90
N HIS A 131 10.73 -5.08 -5.45
CA HIS A 131 12.15 -5.31 -5.74
C HIS A 131 12.88 -6.09 -4.64
N THR A 132 12.25 -6.27 -3.49
CA THR A 132 12.77 -7.07 -2.38
C THR A 132 12.37 -8.53 -2.56
N ARG A 133 13.30 -9.47 -2.40
CA ARG A 133 13.07 -10.90 -2.68
C ARG A 133 12.61 -11.72 -1.49
N SER A 134 12.72 -11.20 -0.29
CA SER A 134 12.36 -11.91 0.94
C SER A 134 11.71 -10.96 1.93
N SER A 135 10.67 -11.42 2.58
CA SER A 135 10.02 -10.73 3.68
C SER A 135 10.56 -11.12 5.06
N ALA A 136 11.55 -12.01 5.14
CA ALA A 136 12.04 -12.57 6.42
C ALA A 136 12.44 -11.51 7.45
N ASP A 137 13.03 -10.41 6.99
CA ASP A 137 13.48 -9.30 7.85
C ASP A 137 12.46 -8.16 7.96
N VAL A 138 11.20 -8.43 7.58
CA VAL A 138 10.15 -7.40 7.67
C VAL A 138 9.89 -7.04 9.13
N ALA A 139 9.97 -5.74 9.39
CA ALA A 139 9.67 -5.12 10.67
C ALA A 139 8.49 -4.13 10.50
N PRO A 140 7.86 -3.67 11.58
CA PRO A 140 6.75 -2.73 11.52
C PRO A 140 7.08 -1.41 10.79
N GLY A 141 8.35 -1.00 10.80
CA GLY A 141 8.83 0.20 10.14
C GLY A 141 7.99 1.43 10.49
N ARG A 142 7.43 2.08 9.47
CA ARG A 142 6.55 3.25 9.66
C ARG A 142 5.20 2.90 10.29
N GLY A 143 4.83 1.63 10.35
CA GLY A 143 3.64 1.13 11.07
C GLY A 143 3.87 0.90 12.56
N SER A 144 5.10 1.09 13.08
CA SER A 144 5.46 0.81 14.48
C SER A 144 4.64 1.57 15.52
N PHE A 145 4.02 2.68 15.13
CA PHE A 145 3.09 3.43 15.99
C PHE A 145 1.90 2.56 16.43
N ALA A 146 1.48 1.58 15.63
CA ALA A 146 0.36 0.71 15.95
C ALA A 146 0.69 -0.20 17.14
N PRO A 147 1.70 -1.09 17.12
CA PRO A 147 2.01 -1.92 18.28
C PRO A 147 2.48 -1.09 19.47
N LYS A 148 3.23 -0.01 19.30
CA LYS A 148 3.60 0.90 20.39
C LYS A 148 2.39 1.61 21.00
N GLY A 149 1.32 1.82 20.23
CA GLY A 149 0.07 2.42 20.67
C GLY A 149 -1.00 1.42 21.12
N GLY A 150 -0.63 0.15 21.38
CA GLY A 150 -1.55 -0.88 21.86
C GLY A 150 -2.51 -1.43 20.80
N ARG A 151 -2.15 -1.34 19.51
CA ARG A 151 -2.90 -1.88 18.36
C ARG A 151 -2.11 -2.99 17.68
N ALA A 152 -2.77 -3.95 17.11
CA ALA A 152 -2.11 -4.92 16.23
C ALA A 152 -1.80 -4.29 14.86
N LEU A 153 -0.69 -4.71 14.24
CA LEU A 153 -0.35 -4.38 12.87
C LEU A 153 -0.24 -5.69 12.08
N LEU A 154 -1.02 -5.82 11.02
CA LEU A 154 -0.94 -6.93 10.08
C LEU A 154 -0.31 -6.44 8.77
N LEU A 155 0.76 -7.09 8.33
CA LEU A 155 1.45 -6.82 7.08
C LEU A 155 1.40 -8.07 6.19
N PRO A 156 0.42 -8.16 5.26
CA PRO A 156 0.38 -9.23 4.28
C PRO A 156 1.51 -9.10 3.25
N VAL A 157 2.06 -10.24 2.83
CA VAL A 157 2.92 -10.32 1.65
C VAL A 157 2.00 -10.44 0.43
N TYR A 158 1.72 -9.31 -0.20
CA TYR A 158 0.83 -9.23 -1.34
C TYR A 158 1.44 -9.87 -2.59
N LYS A 159 0.60 -10.27 -3.55
CA LYS A 159 1.08 -10.73 -4.87
C LYS A 159 2.06 -9.73 -5.46
N SER A 160 3.10 -10.21 -6.12
CA SER A 160 4.21 -9.42 -6.70
C SER A 160 5.11 -8.72 -5.69
N THR A 161 5.00 -9.00 -4.40
CA THR A 161 5.91 -8.46 -3.39
C THR A 161 6.73 -9.57 -2.75
N TYR A 162 7.95 -9.24 -2.40
CA TYR A 162 8.87 -10.15 -1.71
C TYR A 162 9.00 -11.51 -2.42
N GLU A 163 8.89 -12.62 -1.70
CA GLU A 163 8.93 -13.98 -2.23
C GLU A 163 7.75 -14.34 -3.14
N ARG A 164 6.66 -13.55 -3.13
CA ARG A 164 5.53 -13.72 -4.06
C ARG A 164 5.71 -12.94 -5.37
N GLY A 165 6.96 -12.51 -5.68
CA GLY A 165 7.30 -11.83 -6.92
C GLY A 165 6.97 -12.68 -8.16
N ASP A 166 6.40 -12.07 -9.20
CA ASP A 166 5.93 -12.76 -10.41
C ASP A 166 6.22 -11.99 -11.71
N GLY A 167 7.15 -11.05 -11.65
CA GLY A 167 7.58 -10.29 -12.83
C GLY A 167 6.95 -8.90 -12.94
N LEU A 168 6.09 -8.46 -12.03
CA LEU A 168 5.73 -7.04 -11.93
C LEU A 168 7.01 -6.24 -11.60
N VAL A 169 7.27 -5.18 -12.35
CA VAL A 169 8.51 -4.39 -12.23
C VAL A 169 8.26 -2.94 -11.82
N SER A 170 7.01 -2.51 -11.78
CA SER A 170 6.64 -1.12 -11.50
C SER A 170 5.34 -1.03 -10.73
N ASP A 171 5.22 -0.02 -9.90
CA ASP A 171 4.00 0.38 -9.19
C ASP A 171 3.17 1.43 -9.96
N TYR A 172 3.61 1.83 -11.15
CA TYR A 172 2.86 2.73 -12.01
C TYR A 172 1.74 1.98 -12.75
N PRO A 173 0.51 2.51 -12.68
CA PRO A 173 -0.62 1.89 -13.37
C PRO A 173 -0.47 1.99 -14.89
N ASP A 174 -0.89 0.93 -15.57
CA ASP A 174 -1.01 0.88 -17.02
C ASP A 174 -2.36 0.26 -17.42
N THR A 175 -2.64 0.23 -18.73
CA THR A 175 -3.89 -0.31 -19.26
C THR A 175 -3.81 -1.79 -19.62
N SER A 176 -2.74 -2.48 -19.20
CA SER A 176 -2.57 -3.91 -19.50
C SER A 176 -3.47 -4.81 -18.65
N ASN A 177 -3.75 -5.99 -19.17
CA ASN A 177 -4.42 -7.03 -18.38
C ASN A 177 -3.56 -7.45 -17.19
N ASN A 178 -2.22 -7.40 -17.32
CA ASN A 178 -1.32 -7.71 -16.22
C ASN A 178 -1.58 -6.79 -15.02
N TRP A 179 -1.66 -5.47 -15.24
CA TRP A 179 -1.97 -4.53 -14.18
C TRP A 179 -3.36 -4.76 -13.57
N LYS A 180 -4.38 -4.95 -14.41
CA LYS A 180 -5.73 -5.24 -13.96
C LYS A 180 -5.78 -6.50 -13.09
N ASP A 181 -5.11 -7.58 -13.52
CA ASP A 181 -5.11 -8.84 -12.79
C ASP A 181 -4.43 -8.70 -11.42
N HIS A 182 -3.36 -7.89 -11.34
CA HIS A 182 -2.70 -7.57 -10.08
C HIS A 182 -3.60 -6.75 -9.13
N ILE A 183 -4.33 -5.76 -9.63
CA ILE A 183 -5.34 -5.03 -8.84
C ILE A 183 -6.35 -6.01 -8.21
N LEU A 184 -6.83 -6.98 -8.98
CA LEU A 184 -7.78 -7.98 -8.47
C LEU A 184 -7.13 -8.89 -7.41
N MET A 185 -5.89 -9.33 -7.65
CA MET A 185 -5.16 -10.16 -6.69
C MET A 185 -4.84 -9.41 -5.40
N TRP A 186 -4.37 -8.16 -5.46
CA TRP A 186 -4.12 -7.35 -4.27
C TRP A 186 -5.39 -7.10 -3.46
N GLY A 187 -6.51 -6.79 -4.13
CA GLY A 187 -7.79 -6.64 -3.46
C GLY A 187 -8.24 -7.92 -2.75
N LYS A 188 -8.06 -9.07 -3.39
CA LYS A 188 -8.38 -10.38 -2.80
C LYS A 188 -7.43 -10.74 -1.65
N ASP A 189 -6.12 -10.49 -1.79
CA ASP A 189 -5.14 -10.71 -0.71
C ASP A 189 -5.48 -9.86 0.52
N PHE A 190 -5.84 -8.59 0.29
CA PHE A 190 -6.27 -7.69 1.36
C PHE A 190 -7.51 -8.25 2.08
N ARG A 191 -8.56 -8.57 1.35
CA ARG A 191 -9.81 -9.12 1.89
C ARG A 191 -9.58 -10.44 2.61
N ARG A 192 -8.74 -11.31 2.06
CA ARG A 192 -8.38 -12.60 2.67
C ARG A 192 -7.61 -12.42 3.98
N SER A 193 -6.79 -11.37 4.06
CA SER A 193 -6.12 -11.01 5.31
C SER A 193 -7.09 -10.56 6.40
N LEU A 194 -8.20 -9.91 6.01
CA LEU A 194 -9.25 -9.56 6.96
C LEU A 194 -10.04 -10.80 7.40
N ASP A 195 -10.24 -11.77 6.49
CA ASP A 195 -10.83 -13.07 6.89
C ASP A 195 -9.96 -13.75 7.97
N TYR A 196 -8.64 -13.64 7.89
CA TYR A 196 -7.75 -14.12 8.96
C TYR A 196 -7.95 -13.34 10.27
N VAL A 197 -8.08 -12.02 10.23
CA VAL A 197 -8.35 -11.22 11.43
C VAL A 197 -9.62 -11.71 12.13
N GLU A 198 -10.68 -12.04 11.39
CA GLU A 198 -11.94 -12.55 11.94
C GLU A 198 -11.81 -13.91 12.63
N THR A 199 -10.77 -14.70 12.33
CA THR A 199 -10.53 -15.99 13.01
C THR A 199 -9.81 -15.86 14.35
N ARG A 200 -9.33 -14.66 14.69
CA ARG A 200 -8.48 -14.42 15.87
C ARG A 200 -9.30 -13.81 17.02
N GLU A 201 -9.36 -14.47 18.15
CA GLU A 201 -10.05 -13.97 19.35
C GLU A 201 -9.32 -12.76 19.99
N ASP A 202 -8.01 -12.61 19.74
CA ASP A 202 -7.21 -11.52 20.25
C ASP A 202 -7.22 -10.26 19.36
N LEU A 203 -7.89 -10.31 18.20
CA LEU A 203 -8.05 -9.19 17.27
C LEU A 203 -9.53 -8.74 17.19
N ASP A 204 -9.72 -7.43 17.07
CA ASP A 204 -11.04 -6.82 16.97
C ASP A 204 -11.44 -6.66 15.51
N ALA A 205 -12.28 -7.57 15.02
CA ALA A 205 -12.77 -7.58 13.65
C ALA A 205 -13.68 -6.38 13.29
N ASP A 206 -14.26 -5.71 14.30
CA ASP A 206 -15.12 -4.53 14.09
C ASP A 206 -14.31 -3.21 14.02
N ARG A 207 -13.03 -3.25 14.35
CA ARG A 207 -12.16 -2.07 14.40
C ARG A 207 -10.89 -2.28 13.60
N ILE A 208 -11.04 -2.36 12.28
CA ILE A 208 -9.95 -2.54 11.31
C ILE A 208 -9.69 -1.23 10.59
N ALA A 209 -8.42 -0.83 10.50
CA ALA A 209 -7.96 0.32 9.74
C ALA A 209 -6.98 -0.09 8.63
N TYR A 210 -6.93 0.68 7.56
CA TYR A 210 -5.97 0.53 6.49
C TYR A 210 -4.82 1.53 6.62
N LEU A 211 -3.59 1.08 6.41
CA LEU A 211 -2.40 1.92 6.33
C LEU A 211 -1.67 1.66 5.01
N GLY A 212 -1.65 2.62 4.13
CA GLY A 212 -0.87 2.56 2.89
C GLY A 212 0.44 3.34 2.99
N LEU A 213 1.53 2.77 2.51
CA LEU A 213 2.81 3.46 2.39
C LEU A 213 3.10 3.74 0.91
N ARG A 214 3.24 5.01 0.49
CA ARG A 214 3.54 5.40 -0.89
C ARG A 214 2.60 4.72 -1.89
N TRP A 215 3.07 3.66 -2.57
CA TRP A 215 2.24 2.83 -3.46
C TRP A 215 0.96 2.34 -2.78
N GLY A 216 1.07 1.81 -1.57
CA GLY A 216 -0.10 1.45 -0.77
C GLY A 216 -1.05 2.62 -0.52
N SER A 217 -0.53 3.85 -0.37
CA SER A 217 -1.38 5.04 -0.23
C SER A 217 -2.14 5.37 -1.52
N ALA A 218 -1.51 5.18 -2.67
CA ALA A 218 -2.18 5.34 -3.97
C ALA A 218 -3.30 4.32 -4.18
N LEU A 219 -3.19 3.13 -3.61
CA LEU A 219 -4.21 2.08 -3.65
C LEU A 219 -5.29 2.23 -2.57
N ALA A 220 -5.12 3.11 -1.56
CA ALA A 220 -6.03 3.24 -0.43
C ALA A 220 -7.49 3.50 -0.82
N PRO A 221 -7.82 4.42 -1.74
CA PRO A 221 -9.21 4.67 -2.13
C PRO A 221 -9.87 3.40 -2.68
N PHE A 222 -9.11 2.62 -3.44
CA PHE A 222 -9.56 1.37 -4.01
C PHE A 222 -9.78 0.29 -2.92
N MET A 223 -8.79 0.06 -2.06
CA MET A 223 -8.87 -0.96 -1.00
C MET A 223 -10.04 -0.71 -0.04
N ILE A 224 -10.25 0.55 0.34
CA ILE A 224 -11.37 0.94 1.22
C ILE A 224 -12.72 0.79 0.51
N ALA A 225 -12.78 1.10 -0.79
CA ALA A 225 -14.03 1.00 -1.55
C ALA A 225 -14.52 -0.45 -1.71
N ILE A 226 -13.60 -1.42 -1.82
CA ILE A 226 -13.97 -2.83 -2.02
C ILE A 226 -14.20 -3.60 -0.72
N GLU A 227 -13.87 -3.01 0.47
CA GLU A 227 -13.87 -3.74 1.73
C GLU A 227 -14.55 -2.94 2.86
N PRO A 228 -15.83 -3.22 3.13
CA PRO A 228 -16.62 -2.46 4.09
C PRO A 228 -16.25 -2.72 5.57
N ARG A 229 -15.42 -3.74 5.87
CA ARG A 229 -14.93 -4.01 7.23
C ARG A 229 -13.93 -2.98 7.71
N VAL A 230 -13.29 -2.22 6.80
CA VAL A 230 -12.43 -1.09 7.15
C VAL A 230 -13.28 0.09 7.63
N LYS A 231 -12.88 0.70 8.75
CA LYS A 231 -13.63 1.79 9.41
C LYS A 231 -12.84 3.10 9.38
#